data_24fd61219bec2bae0fc5489ee9f0d942
#
_entry.id   24fd61219bec2bae0fc5489ee9f0d942
#
_cell.length_a   1.000
_cell.length_b   1.000
_cell.length_c   1.000
_cell.angle_alpha   90.00
_cell.angle_beta   90.00
_cell.angle_gamma   90.00
#
_symmetry.space_group_name_H-M   'P 1'
#
loop_
_entity.id
_entity.type
_entity.pdbx_description
1 polymer ?
#
loop_
_entity_poly.entity_id
_entity_poly.type
_entity_poly.pdbx_seq_one_letter_code
_entity_poly.pdbx_strand_id
1 'polypeptide(L)'
;MAKNKQSPEVNQPVWFDGKSINEALFCDDFLSRHKIIYTNGAFFTPDGRVTDDLPLRSEIFDELRCCAVSNIPRKISNIVELMKLAALLEDFPPEADRIHLANGTLMLDGSFTEGKPEIVRCRLPVAYNPGAPTPARWLAFLDGLLYPEDIPTLQEYIGYCLIPSNKGQRMMVIKGSGGEGKSQIGAVLSALFGSNMKDGSIGKISENRFARADLEHILLCVDDDMRMEALRQTNYVKSIVTAQGKMDLERKGKQSYQGWMCARLLAFSNGDLQALFDRSDGFYRRQLVLTTKEKPADRVNDPDLAEKMKAEIEGIFLWAFAGLQRLVTNNFKFTESQRTRENREAIKRDNNNVFDFLESEGYIRLKADASISSKDCYDIYRMWCEENSLTALKRRSFSDALVAACGKYNLEHCNTITNSAGRRVWGFMGIEAVARPHINEFTDASQRTYVPEDWRD
;
A
#
# COMPACT_ATOMS: atom_id res chain seq x y z
N MET A 1 -11.97 -77.96 -18.96
CA MET A 1 -10.87 -77.09 -18.48
C MET A 1 -11.32 -75.63 -18.59
N ALA A 2 -11.86 -75.07 -17.52
CA ALA A 2 -12.26 -73.67 -17.45
C ALA A 2 -11.06 -72.86 -17.02
N LYS A 3 -10.60 -71.92 -17.89
CA LYS A 3 -9.54 -70.98 -17.53
C LYS A 3 -10.15 -69.88 -16.69
N ASN A 4 -9.85 -69.91 -15.40
CA ASN A 4 -10.03 -68.81 -14.47
C ASN A 4 -9.16 -67.61 -14.96
N LYS A 5 -9.73 -66.62 -15.59
CA LYS A 5 -9.11 -65.31 -15.74
C LYS A 5 -9.31 -64.58 -14.42
N GLN A 6 -8.34 -64.61 -13.55
CA GLN A 6 -8.19 -63.63 -12.49
C GLN A 6 -7.96 -62.29 -13.14
N SER A 7 -8.99 -61.41 -13.11
CA SER A 7 -8.83 -60.00 -13.36
C SER A 7 -7.95 -59.44 -12.23
N PRO A 8 -7.03 -58.50 -12.49
CA PRO A 8 -6.30 -57.85 -11.43
C PRO A 8 -7.30 -57.18 -10.47
N GLU A 9 -7.22 -57.50 -9.19
CA GLU A 9 -7.93 -56.78 -8.14
C GLU A 9 -7.51 -55.30 -8.25
N VAL A 10 -8.36 -54.48 -8.86
CA VAL A 10 -8.26 -53.02 -8.78
C VAL A 10 -8.60 -52.69 -7.33
N ASN A 11 -7.58 -52.38 -6.55
CA ASN A 11 -7.74 -51.95 -5.16
C ASN A 11 -8.68 -50.74 -5.15
N GLN A 12 -9.97 -50.95 -4.85
CA GLN A 12 -10.95 -49.91 -4.84
C GLN A 12 -10.60 -48.94 -3.69
N PRO A 13 -10.71 -47.61 -3.94
CA PRO A 13 -10.50 -46.63 -2.88
C PRO A 13 -11.46 -46.85 -1.71
N VAL A 14 -11.01 -46.67 -0.48
CA VAL A 14 -11.79 -46.90 0.75
C VAL A 14 -13.08 -46.09 0.78
N TRP A 15 -13.08 -44.94 0.09
CA TRP A 15 -14.21 -44.02 0.00
C TRP A 15 -15.25 -44.36 -1.10
N PHE A 16 -15.03 -45.43 -1.87
CA PHE A 16 -15.92 -45.88 -2.94
C PHE A 16 -16.39 -47.32 -2.71
N ASP A 17 -17.69 -47.54 -2.59
CA ASP A 17 -18.31 -48.84 -2.36
C ASP A 17 -18.70 -49.59 -3.64
N GLY A 18 -18.26 -49.12 -4.82
CA GLY A 18 -18.65 -49.65 -6.14
C GLY A 18 -19.93 -49.01 -6.70
N LYS A 19 -20.67 -48.23 -5.96
CA LYS A 19 -21.91 -47.55 -6.40
C LYS A 19 -21.96 -46.08 -5.97
N SER A 20 -21.49 -45.78 -4.81
CA SER A 20 -21.53 -44.43 -4.24
C SER A 20 -20.19 -44.01 -3.65
N ILE A 21 -19.98 -42.71 -3.54
CA ILE A 21 -18.84 -42.10 -2.91
C ILE A 21 -19.24 -41.64 -1.52
N ASN A 22 -18.47 -42.05 -0.51
CA ASN A 22 -18.52 -41.45 0.81
C ASN A 22 -17.64 -40.20 0.82
N GLU A 23 -18.26 -39.02 0.78
CA GLU A 23 -17.61 -37.72 0.64
C GLU A 23 -16.72 -37.39 1.84
N ALA A 24 -17.06 -37.86 3.05
CA ALA A 24 -16.26 -37.67 4.26
C ALA A 24 -14.97 -38.51 4.20
N LEU A 25 -15.08 -39.80 3.89
CA LEU A 25 -13.90 -40.66 3.72
C LEU A 25 -13.01 -40.21 2.56
N PHE A 26 -13.58 -39.70 1.48
CA PHE A 26 -12.82 -39.09 0.40
C PHE A 26 -12.02 -37.88 0.91
N CYS A 27 -12.67 -36.99 1.67
CA CYS A 27 -12.05 -35.82 2.26
C CYS A 27 -10.87 -36.19 3.15
N ASP A 28 -11.03 -37.19 4.03
CA ASP A 28 -9.97 -37.67 4.93
C ASP A 28 -8.80 -38.27 4.16
N ASP A 29 -9.07 -39.11 3.16
CA ASP A 29 -8.05 -39.71 2.28
C ASP A 29 -7.30 -38.62 1.49
N PHE A 30 -8.04 -37.69 0.90
CA PHE A 30 -7.45 -36.58 0.13
C PHE A 30 -6.55 -35.73 1.02
N LEU A 31 -7.01 -35.29 2.19
CA LEU A 31 -6.22 -34.48 3.14
C LEU A 31 -5.02 -35.25 3.72
N SER A 32 -5.08 -36.57 3.80
CA SER A 32 -3.92 -37.39 4.23
C SER A 32 -2.76 -37.36 3.23
N ARG A 33 -3.07 -37.20 1.93
CA ARG A 33 -2.10 -37.15 0.83
C ARG A 33 -1.68 -35.72 0.50
N HIS A 34 -2.51 -34.73 0.78
CA HIS A 34 -2.29 -33.33 0.46
C HIS A 34 -2.18 -32.49 1.72
N LYS A 35 -1.10 -31.75 1.85
CA LYS A 35 -0.92 -30.77 2.95
C LYS A 35 -1.75 -29.53 2.66
N ILE A 36 -2.93 -29.42 3.27
CA ILE A 36 -3.87 -28.31 3.07
C ILE A 36 -4.39 -27.84 4.41
N ILE A 37 -4.45 -26.53 4.62
CA ILE A 37 -5.21 -25.90 5.70
C ILE A 37 -6.18 -24.88 5.12
N TYR A 38 -7.22 -24.58 5.89
CA TYR A 38 -8.19 -23.56 5.56
C TYR A 38 -8.31 -22.56 6.71
N THR A 39 -8.14 -21.27 6.43
CA THR A 39 -8.32 -20.20 7.41
C THR A 39 -8.77 -18.91 6.72
N ASN A 40 -9.60 -18.12 7.39
CA ASN A 40 -10.08 -16.81 6.92
C ASN A 40 -10.61 -16.82 5.46
N GLY A 41 -11.24 -17.94 5.05
CA GLY A 41 -11.85 -18.03 3.73
C GLY A 41 -10.89 -18.37 2.58
N ALA A 42 -9.67 -18.82 2.86
CA ALA A 42 -8.69 -19.27 1.89
C ALA A 42 -8.04 -20.62 2.26
N PHE A 43 -7.75 -21.43 1.27
CA PHE A 43 -6.90 -22.61 1.41
C PHE A 43 -5.43 -22.23 1.26
N PHE A 44 -4.57 -22.95 2.00
CA PHE A 44 -3.11 -22.83 1.93
C PHE A 44 -2.48 -24.21 1.80
N THR A 45 -1.43 -24.25 0.99
CA THR A 45 -0.62 -25.44 0.69
C THR A 45 0.86 -25.13 0.86
N PRO A 46 1.76 -26.09 0.66
CA PRO A 46 3.19 -25.79 0.56
C PRO A 46 3.57 -24.81 -0.55
N ASP A 47 2.72 -24.62 -1.57
CA ASP A 47 2.92 -23.64 -2.64
C ASP A 47 2.34 -22.25 -2.31
N GLY A 48 1.81 -22.07 -1.10
CA GLY A 48 1.22 -20.82 -0.64
C GLY A 48 -0.31 -20.83 -0.71
N ARG A 49 -0.88 -19.62 -0.80
CA ARG A 49 -2.33 -19.45 -0.88
C ARG A 49 -2.90 -19.99 -2.19
N VAL A 50 -3.95 -20.76 -2.10
CA VAL A 50 -4.78 -21.13 -3.27
C VAL A 50 -5.62 -19.91 -3.65
N THR A 51 -5.26 -19.25 -4.74
CA THR A 51 -5.93 -18.03 -5.22
C THR A 51 -7.22 -18.32 -5.97
N ASP A 52 -7.28 -19.49 -6.61
CA ASP A 52 -8.43 -20.02 -7.33
C ASP A 52 -8.61 -21.49 -6.91
N ASP A 53 -9.80 -21.90 -6.50
CA ASP A 53 -10.09 -23.28 -6.10
C ASP A 53 -10.36 -24.21 -7.30
N LEU A 54 -10.35 -23.69 -8.53
CA LEU A 54 -10.59 -24.47 -9.72
C LEU A 54 -9.56 -25.61 -9.95
N PRO A 55 -8.23 -25.40 -9.76
CA PRO A 55 -7.26 -26.50 -9.83
C PRO A 55 -7.55 -27.59 -8.79
N LEU A 56 -7.86 -27.21 -7.54
CA LEU A 56 -8.23 -28.18 -6.49
C LEU A 56 -9.50 -28.94 -6.85
N ARG A 57 -10.52 -28.26 -7.37
CA ARG A 57 -11.74 -28.91 -7.88
C ARG A 57 -11.48 -29.84 -9.06
N SER A 58 -10.55 -29.46 -9.93
CA SER A 58 -10.14 -30.30 -11.08
C SER A 58 -9.45 -31.58 -10.61
N GLU A 59 -8.57 -31.48 -9.61
CA GLU A 59 -7.90 -32.64 -9.01
C GLU A 59 -8.90 -33.60 -8.35
N ILE A 60 -9.83 -33.07 -7.56
CA ILE A 60 -10.95 -33.86 -6.99
C ILE A 60 -11.78 -34.50 -8.12
N PHE A 61 -12.08 -33.76 -9.20
CA PHE A 61 -12.81 -34.30 -10.33
C PHE A 61 -12.07 -35.46 -10.99
N ASP A 62 -10.77 -35.35 -11.20
CA ASP A 62 -9.97 -36.37 -11.83
C ASP A 62 -9.93 -37.68 -11.01
N GLU A 63 -9.93 -37.57 -9.70
CA GLU A 63 -10.05 -38.73 -8.82
C GLU A 63 -11.46 -39.35 -8.84
N LEU A 64 -12.51 -38.53 -8.86
CA LEU A 64 -13.88 -39.03 -8.85
C LEU A 64 -14.36 -39.63 -10.18
N ARG A 65 -13.89 -39.13 -11.31
CA ARG A 65 -14.36 -39.57 -12.64
C ARG A 65 -14.13 -41.04 -12.95
N CYS A 66 -13.10 -41.63 -12.33
CA CYS A 66 -12.82 -43.07 -12.52
C CYS A 66 -13.89 -43.95 -11.87
N CYS A 67 -14.69 -43.45 -10.95
CA CYS A 67 -15.72 -44.19 -10.21
C CYS A 67 -17.09 -44.18 -10.89
N ALA A 68 -17.25 -43.54 -12.07
CA ALA A 68 -18.48 -43.49 -12.88
C ALA A 68 -19.77 -43.11 -12.11
N VAL A 69 -19.67 -42.21 -11.14
CA VAL A 69 -20.80 -41.76 -10.31
C VAL A 69 -21.59 -40.62 -10.93
N SER A 70 -22.87 -40.51 -10.54
CA SER A 70 -23.73 -39.39 -10.94
C SER A 70 -23.49 -38.15 -10.07
N ASN A 71 -23.87 -36.95 -10.57
CA ASN A 71 -23.86 -35.67 -9.86
C ASN A 71 -22.47 -35.25 -9.32
N ILE A 72 -21.41 -35.52 -10.08
CA ILE A 72 -20.03 -35.16 -9.72
C ILE A 72 -19.88 -33.69 -9.31
N PRO A 73 -20.44 -32.69 -10.01
CA PRO A 73 -20.29 -31.29 -9.62
C PRO A 73 -20.80 -30.98 -8.21
N ARG A 74 -21.93 -31.58 -7.81
CA ARG A 74 -22.47 -31.44 -6.46
C ARG A 74 -21.59 -32.11 -5.40
N LYS A 75 -21.06 -33.30 -5.72
CA LYS A 75 -20.13 -34.02 -4.84
C LYS A 75 -18.85 -33.24 -4.62
N ILE A 76 -18.24 -32.68 -5.67
CA ILE A 76 -17.08 -31.80 -5.55
C ILE A 76 -17.38 -30.62 -4.63
N SER A 77 -18.53 -29.98 -4.79
CA SER A 77 -18.90 -28.85 -3.94
C SER A 77 -19.06 -29.27 -2.47
N ASN A 78 -19.67 -30.41 -2.19
CA ASN A 78 -19.80 -30.97 -0.83
C ASN A 78 -18.43 -31.31 -0.24
N ILE A 79 -17.55 -31.96 -1.01
CA ILE A 79 -16.19 -32.29 -0.59
C ILE A 79 -15.41 -31.05 -0.24
N VAL A 80 -15.45 -29.99 -1.06
CA VAL A 80 -14.78 -28.72 -0.77
C VAL A 80 -15.33 -28.08 0.51
N GLU A 81 -16.63 -28.15 0.77
CA GLU A 81 -17.20 -27.65 2.03
C GLU A 81 -16.75 -28.50 3.22
N LEU A 82 -16.68 -29.83 3.08
CA LEU A 82 -16.12 -30.71 4.12
C LEU A 82 -14.64 -30.40 4.38
N MET A 83 -13.84 -30.19 3.33
CA MET A 83 -12.43 -29.82 3.45
C MET A 83 -12.22 -28.52 4.24
N LYS A 84 -13.13 -27.53 4.06
CA LYS A 84 -13.07 -26.27 4.84
C LYS A 84 -13.25 -26.52 6.35
N LEU A 85 -14.04 -27.52 6.73
CA LEU A 85 -14.25 -27.89 8.12
C LEU A 85 -13.10 -28.77 8.65
N ALA A 86 -12.70 -29.78 7.89
CA ALA A 86 -11.68 -30.74 8.29
C ALA A 86 -10.27 -30.13 8.36
N ALA A 87 -9.96 -29.21 7.46
CA ALA A 87 -8.67 -28.51 7.39
C ALA A 87 -8.67 -27.13 8.10
N LEU A 88 -9.72 -26.84 8.91
CA LEU A 88 -9.85 -25.54 9.58
C LEU A 88 -8.71 -25.31 10.57
N LEU A 89 -8.03 -24.18 10.41
CA LEU A 89 -7.06 -23.67 11.36
C LEU A 89 -7.53 -22.28 11.83
N GLU A 90 -7.64 -22.09 13.14
CA GLU A 90 -8.14 -20.82 13.71
C GLU A 90 -7.19 -19.65 13.46
N ASP A 91 -5.90 -19.89 13.55
CA ASP A 91 -4.89 -18.87 13.33
C ASP A 91 -3.69 -19.42 12.54
N PHE A 92 -3.28 -18.65 11.58
CA PHE A 92 -2.12 -18.95 10.75
C PHE A 92 -1.29 -17.66 10.59
N PRO A 93 -0.43 -17.31 11.58
CA PRO A 93 0.33 -16.08 11.57
C PRO A 93 1.36 -16.08 10.43
N PRO A 94 1.69 -14.89 9.88
CA PRO A 94 2.74 -14.75 8.89
C PRO A 94 4.12 -14.90 9.53
N GLU A 95 5.06 -15.52 8.80
CA GLU A 95 6.45 -15.70 9.21
C GLU A 95 7.31 -14.57 8.60
N ALA A 96 7.82 -13.68 9.45
CA ALA A 96 8.57 -12.51 9.00
C ALA A 96 10.11 -12.67 9.10
N ASP A 97 10.58 -13.82 9.55
CA ASP A 97 11.99 -14.16 9.74
C ASP A 97 12.58 -14.94 8.57
N ARG A 98 11.76 -15.25 7.56
CA ARG A 98 12.14 -16.11 6.42
C ARG A 98 11.37 -15.73 5.15
N ILE A 99 11.86 -16.23 4.02
CA ILE A 99 11.27 -16.08 2.69
C ILE A 99 11.08 -17.46 2.09
N HIS A 100 9.85 -17.82 1.75
CA HIS A 100 9.57 -19.06 1.05
C HIS A 100 9.66 -18.86 -0.47
N LEU A 101 10.51 -19.62 -1.12
CA LEU A 101 10.85 -19.53 -2.54
C LEU A 101 10.42 -20.78 -3.30
N ALA A 102 10.44 -20.75 -4.60
CA ALA A 102 10.02 -21.87 -5.45
C ALA A 102 10.74 -23.20 -5.14
N ASN A 103 11.99 -23.14 -4.70
CA ASN A 103 12.83 -24.31 -4.42
C ASN A 103 13.15 -24.52 -2.93
N GLY A 104 12.70 -23.65 -2.01
CA GLY A 104 12.99 -23.83 -0.59
C GLY A 104 12.65 -22.64 0.28
N THR A 105 13.29 -22.54 1.42
CA THR A 105 13.11 -21.48 2.40
C THR A 105 14.45 -20.82 2.72
N LEU A 106 14.53 -19.52 2.57
CA LEU A 106 15.69 -18.66 2.85
C LEU A 106 15.46 -17.89 4.14
N MET A 107 16.33 -18.04 5.11
CA MET A 107 16.33 -17.27 6.35
C MET A 107 16.97 -15.89 6.12
N LEU A 108 16.65 -14.91 6.99
CA LEU A 108 17.22 -13.56 6.87
C LEU A 108 18.75 -13.51 7.06
N ASP A 109 19.33 -14.48 7.74
CA ASP A 109 20.79 -14.64 7.89
C ASP A 109 21.48 -15.19 6.62
N GLY A 110 20.69 -15.61 5.62
CA GLY A 110 21.18 -16.16 4.36
C GLY A 110 21.25 -17.69 4.34
N SER A 111 20.91 -18.39 5.43
CA SER A 111 20.84 -19.84 5.43
C SER A 111 19.62 -20.30 4.59
N PHE A 112 19.84 -21.36 3.78
CA PHE A 112 18.83 -21.88 2.87
C PHE A 112 18.55 -23.36 3.12
N THR A 113 17.28 -23.72 3.16
CA THR A 113 16.80 -25.09 3.24
C THR A 113 16.01 -25.42 1.98
N GLU A 114 16.46 -26.42 1.24
CA GLU A 114 15.81 -26.88 0.02
C GLU A 114 14.51 -27.64 0.31
N GLY A 115 13.55 -27.57 -0.61
CA GLY A 115 12.27 -28.27 -0.55
C GLY A 115 11.14 -27.47 0.04
N LYS A 116 9.93 -28.07 0.00
CA LYS A 116 8.68 -27.45 0.43
C LYS A 116 7.97 -28.32 1.47
N PRO A 117 8.55 -28.53 2.65
CA PRO A 117 7.98 -29.45 3.64
C PRO A 117 6.75 -28.87 4.34
N GLU A 118 6.60 -27.54 4.41
CA GLU A 118 5.63 -26.86 5.24
C GLU A 118 4.58 -26.10 4.41
N ILE A 119 3.37 -26.02 4.95
CA ILE A 119 2.31 -25.14 4.44
C ILE A 119 2.73 -23.72 4.76
N VAL A 120 2.58 -22.80 3.79
CA VAL A 120 3.04 -21.41 3.93
C VAL A 120 1.98 -20.41 3.47
N ARG A 121 1.99 -19.21 4.04
CA ARG A 121 1.08 -18.14 3.61
C ARG A 121 1.45 -17.58 2.25
N CYS A 122 2.73 -17.32 2.06
CA CYS A 122 3.26 -16.67 0.88
C CYS A 122 4.47 -17.45 0.38
N ARG A 123 4.47 -17.84 -0.88
CA ARG A 123 5.61 -18.40 -1.57
C ARG A 123 5.88 -17.61 -2.83
N LEU A 124 7.09 -17.12 -2.99
CA LEU A 124 7.51 -16.40 -4.18
C LEU A 124 7.82 -17.41 -5.30
N PRO A 125 7.47 -17.10 -6.55
CA PRO A 125 7.68 -17.98 -7.69
C PRO A 125 9.14 -18.07 -8.14
N VAL A 126 10.04 -17.25 -7.60
CA VAL A 126 11.47 -17.23 -7.91
C VAL A 126 12.21 -18.32 -7.12
N ALA A 127 13.19 -18.97 -7.76
CA ALA A 127 14.10 -19.88 -7.09
C ALA A 127 15.27 -19.14 -6.43
N TYR A 128 15.74 -19.64 -5.29
CA TYR A 128 17.01 -19.19 -4.72
C TYR A 128 18.18 -19.82 -5.48
N ASN A 129 18.98 -18.98 -6.07
CA ASN A 129 20.21 -19.34 -6.75
C ASN A 129 21.33 -18.37 -6.31
N PRO A 130 22.18 -18.77 -5.35
CA PRO A 130 23.26 -17.90 -4.87
C PRO A 130 24.32 -17.61 -5.94
N GLY A 131 24.37 -18.40 -7.01
CA GLY A 131 25.25 -18.19 -8.17
C GLY A 131 24.60 -17.40 -9.32
N ALA A 132 23.40 -16.87 -9.14
CA ALA A 132 22.74 -16.09 -10.19
C ALA A 132 23.59 -14.87 -10.59
N PRO A 133 23.69 -14.58 -11.88
CA PRO A 133 24.47 -13.44 -12.35
C PRO A 133 23.89 -12.11 -11.87
N THR A 134 24.75 -11.11 -11.73
CA THR A 134 24.33 -9.74 -11.45
C THR A 134 23.30 -9.27 -12.50
N PRO A 135 22.15 -8.74 -12.09
CA PRO A 135 21.07 -8.36 -13.00
C PRO A 135 21.41 -7.06 -13.74
N ALA A 136 22.28 -7.15 -14.75
CA ALA A 136 22.90 -6.00 -15.39
C ALA A 136 21.89 -5.09 -16.10
N ARG A 137 20.85 -5.66 -16.72
CA ARG A 137 19.81 -4.87 -17.42
C ARG A 137 18.92 -4.14 -16.42
N TRP A 138 18.54 -4.82 -15.34
CA TRP A 138 17.78 -4.21 -14.24
C TRP A 138 18.54 -3.02 -13.64
N LEU A 139 19.83 -3.20 -13.33
CA LEU A 139 20.65 -2.14 -12.76
C LEU A 139 20.85 -0.95 -13.73
N ALA A 140 21.09 -1.23 -15.01
CA ALA A 140 21.20 -0.19 -16.03
C ALA A 140 19.87 0.55 -16.22
N PHE A 141 18.74 -0.16 -16.17
CA PHE A 141 17.41 0.45 -16.22
C PHE A 141 17.19 1.38 -15.02
N LEU A 142 17.52 0.93 -13.81
CA LEU A 142 17.37 1.76 -12.60
C LEU A 142 18.29 2.99 -12.64
N ASP A 143 19.53 2.83 -13.10
CA ASP A 143 20.45 3.96 -13.25
C ASP A 143 19.93 4.98 -14.27
N GLY A 144 19.31 4.52 -15.36
CA GLY A 144 18.64 5.41 -16.32
C GLY A 144 17.36 6.08 -15.80
N LEU A 145 16.68 5.47 -14.83
CA LEU A 145 15.37 5.95 -14.34
C LEU A 145 15.49 6.80 -13.08
N LEU A 146 16.34 6.42 -12.14
CA LEU A 146 16.45 7.03 -10.82
C LEU A 146 17.79 7.71 -10.61
N TYR A 147 17.85 8.61 -9.67
CA TYR A 147 19.11 9.16 -9.19
C TYR A 147 19.87 8.09 -8.39
N PRO A 148 21.21 8.00 -8.54
CA PRO A 148 21.99 6.93 -7.91
C PRO A 148 21.81 6.85 -6.38
N GLU A 149 21.66 7.99 -5.72
CA GLU A 149 21.44 8.09 -4.28
C GLU A 149 20.09 7.52 -3.79
N ASP A 150 19.10 7.37 -4.69
CA ASP A 150 17.76 6.85 -4.39
C ASP A 150 17.64 5.34 -4.66
N ILE A 151 18.55 4.75 -5.44
CA ILE A 151 18.55 3.32 -5.76
C ILE A 151 18.65 2.43 -4.49
N PRO A 152 19.49 2.75 -3.49
CA PRO A 152 19.51 1.99 -2.23
C PRO A 152 18.18 2.01 -1.48
N THR A 153 17.44 3.12 -1.51
CA THR A 153 16.10 3.22 -0.91
C THR A 153 15.10 2.29 -1.61
N LEU A 154 15.10 2.26 -2.94
CA LEU A 154 14.27 1.33 -3.72
C LEU A 154 14.65 -0.12 -3.46
N GLN A 155 15.94 -0.44 -3.42
CA GLN A 155 16.46 -1.78 -3.14
C GLN A 155 15.97 -2.30 -1.78
N GLU A 156 16.10 -1.48 -0.75
CA GLU A 156 15.60 -1.80 0.60
C GLU A 156 14.08 -1.97 0.60
N TYR A 157 13.36 -1.13 -0.14
CA TYR A 157 11.90 -1.21 -0.17
C TYR A 157 11.40 -2.48 -0.87
N ILE A 158 11.98 -2.87 -2.00
CA ILE A 158 11.64 -4.12 -2.67
C ILE A 158 12.03 -5.31 -1.77
N GLY A 159 13.20 -5.26 -1.15
CA GLY A 159 13.63 -6.25 -0.16
C GLY A 159 12.66 -6.35 1.03
N TYR A 160 12.20 -5.22 1.56
CA TYR A 160 11.20 -5.17 2.63
C TYR A 160 9.87 -5.84 2.24
N CYS A 161 9.51 -5.79 0.96
CA CYS A 161 8.32 -6.46 0.46
C CYS A 161 8.45 -7.99 0.39
N LEU A 162 9.66 -8.57 0.47
CA LEU A 162 9.87 -10.02 0.40
C LEU A 162 9.35 -10.74 1.65
N ILE A 163 9.22 -10.06 2.80
CA ILE A 163 8.76 -10.63 4.06
C ILE A 163 7.43 -10.02 4.50
N PRO A 164 6.54 -10.76 5.18
CA PRO A 164 5.24 -10.26 5.66
C PRO A 164 5.40 -9.43 6.94
N SER A 165 6.08 -8.28 6.86
CA SER A 165 6.36 -7.41 8.01
C SER A 165 6.11 -5.95 7.67
N ASN A 166 5.47 -5.21 8.58
CA ASN A 166 5.29 -3.76 8.48
C ASN A 166 6.14 -2.98 9.52
N LYS A 167 7.23 -3.59 10.04
CA LYS A 167 8.12 -2.95 11.02
C LYS A 167 8.73 -1.64 10.52
N GLY A 168 9.01 -1.53 9.23
CA GLY A 168 9.55 -0.32 8.61
C GLY A 168 8.55 0.83 8.51
N GLN A 169 7.25 0.56 8.62
CA GLN A 169 6.16 1.54 8.61
C GLN A 169 6.25 2.55 7.45
N ARG A 170 6.62 2.09 6.27
CA ARG A 170 6.76 2.91 5.07
C ARG A 170 5.94 2.36 3.90
N MET A 171 5.44 3.28 3.10
CA MET A 171 4.99 3.05 1.74
C MET A 171 5.90 3.81 0.78
N MET A 172 5.90 3.44 -0.49
CA MET A 172 6.72 4.11 -1.50
C MET A 172 5.88 4.74 -2.59
N VAL A 173 6.28 5.92 -3.00
CA VAL A 173 5.74 6.62 -4.17
C VAL A 173 6.90 6.92 -5.12
N ILE A 174 6.80 6.47 -6.36
CA ILE A 174 7.77 6.82 -7.43
C ILE A 174 7.09 7.81 -8.35
N LYS A 175 7.53 9.06 -8.27
CA LYS A 175 6.97 10.21 -8.99
C LYS A 175 7.77 10.49 -10.26
N GLY A 176 7.07 10.81 -11.35
CA GLY A 176 7.67 11.26 -12.62
C GLY A 176 6.69 12.11 -13.43
N SER A 177 7.10 12.54 -14.61
CA SER A 177 6.30 13.40 -15.51
C SER A 177 5.45 12.60 -16.51
N GLY A 178 5.66 11.27 -16.58
CA GLY A 178 5.00 10.36 -17.53
C GLY A 178 5.93 9.89 -18.66
N GLY A 179 5.85 8.60 -18.97
CA GLY A 179 6.63 8.00 -20.06
C GLY A 179 8.09 7.65 -19.74
N GLU A 180 8.56 7.80 -18.50
CA GLU A 180 9.93 7.44 -18.09
C GLU A 180 10.13 5.93 -17.94
N GLY A 181 9.05 5.16 -17.82
CA GLY A 181 9.08 3.70 -17.70
C GLY A 181 8.89 3.18 -16.29
N LYS A 182 8.26 3.93 -15.38
CA LYS A 182 7.94 3.48 -14.00
C LYS A 182 7.20 2.14 -13.95
N SER A 183 6.24 1.93 -14.85
CA SER A 183 5.46 0.68 -14.94
C SER A 183 6.31 -0.56 -15.28
N GLN A 184 7.53 -0.39 -15.82
CA GLN A 184 8.45 -1.51 -16.02
C GLN A 184 8.91 -2.12 -14.69
N ILE A 185 9.02 -1.29 -13.63
CA ILE A 185 9.25 -1.80 -12.27
C ILE A 185 8.08 -2.70 -11.86
N GLY A 186 6.85 -2.26 -12.04
CA GLY A 186 5.65 -3.05 -11.75
C GLY A 186 5.64 -4.41 -12.45
N ALA A 187 6.00 -4.44 -13.74
CA ALA A 187 6.08 -5.66 -14.52
C ALA A 187 7.12 -6.66 -13.99
N VAL A 188 8.28 -6.19 -13.55
CA VAL A 188 9.31 -7.01 -12.92
C VAL A 188 8.87 -7.50 -11.54
N LEU A 189 8.27 -6.63 -10.73
CA LEU A 189 7.75 -7.00 -9.41
C LEU A 189 6.62 -8.03 -9.51
N SER A 190 5.76 -7.96 -10.53
CA SER A 190 4.74 -8.98 -10.79
C SER A 190 5.36 -10.36 -11.02
N ALA A 191 6.47 -10.45 -11.74
CA ALA A 191 7.20 -11.70 -11.91
C ALA A 191 7.88 -12.18 -10.61
N LEU A 192 8.41 -11.25 -9.81
CA LEU A 192 9.08 -11.57 -8.54
C LEU A 192 8.12 -12.08 -7.47
N PHE A 193 6.95 -11.43 -7.34
CA PHE A 193 6.00 -11.73 -6.28
C PHE A 193 4.88 -12.70 -6.68
N GLY A 194 4.57 -12.82 -7.97
CA GLY A 194 3.49 -13.65 -8.48
C GLY A 194 2.15 -13.34 -7.79
N SER A 195 1.46 -14.36 -7.31
CA SER A 195 0.17 -14.24 -6.61
C SER A 195 0.22 -13.46 -5.28
N ASN A 196 1.42 -13.15 -4.77
CA ASN A 196 1.61 -12.34 -3.57
C ASN A 196 1.62 -10.84 -3.85
N MET A 197 1.52 -10.44 -5.12
CA MET A 197 1.32 -9.06 -5.56
C MET A 197 -0.10 -8.87 -6.08
N LYS A 198 -0.64 -7.68 -5.88
CA LYS A 198 -1.92 -7.26 -6.43
C LYS A 198 -1.81 -5.86 -6.99
N ASP A 199 -2.38 -5.65 -8.17
CA ASP A 199 -2.65 -4.31 -8.68
C ASP A 199 -3.89 -3.74 -7.97
N GLY A 200 -3.79 -2.52 -7.46
CA GLY A 200 -4.87 -1.91 -6.70
C GLY A 200 -4.70 -0.42 -6.52
N SER A 201 -5.80 0.31 -6.39
CA SER A 201 -5.76 1.76 -6.19
C SER A 201 -5.72 2.12 -4.72
N ILE A 202 -4.75 2.93 -4.32
CA ILE A 202 -4.63 3.48 -2.95
C ILE A 202 -5.86 4.34 -2.62
N GLY A 203 -6.42 5.07 -3.60
CA GLY A 203 -7.67 5.79 -3.44
C GLY A 203 -8.84 4.88 -3.06
N LYS A 204 -9.01 3.76 -3.78
CA LYS A 204 -10.05 2.77 -3.44
C LYS A 204 -9.83 2.14 -2.07
N ILE A 205 -8.59 1.83 -1.71
CA ILE A 205 -8.25 1.27 -0.39
C ILE A 205 -8.60 2.26 0.72
N SER A 206 -8.41 3.56 0.49
CA SER A 206 -8.73 4.60 1.47
C SER A 206 -10.24 4.75 1.70
N GLU A 207 -11.07 4.58 0.67
CA GLU A 207 -12.50 4.86 0.70
C GLU A 207 -13.37 3.61 0.88
N ASN A 208 -12.94 2.47 0.32
CA ASN A 208 -13.74 1.25 0.26
C ASN A 208 -13.25 0.20 1.25
N ARG A 209 -14.09 -0.10 2.27
CA ARG A 209 -13.80 -1.12 3.28
C ARG A 209 -13.57 -2.53 2.71
N PHE A 210 -14.24 -2.89 1.61
CA PHE A 210 -14.06 -4.20 0.98
C PHE A 210 -12.71 -4.32 0.25
N ALA A 211 -12.23 -3.24 -0.36
CA ALA A 211 -10.93 -3.24 -1.03
C ALA A 211 -9.76 -3.53 -0.06
N ARG A 212 -9.92 -3.23 1.24
CA ARG A 212 -8.92 -3.54 2.25
C ARG A 212 -8.82 -5.05 2.53
N ALA A 213 -9.94 -5.77 2.54
CA ALA A 213 -9.93 -7.22 2.73
C ALA A 213 -9.21 -7.97 1.60
N ASP A 214 -9.16 -7.38 0.42
CA ASP A 214 -8.42 -7.94 -0.71
C ASP A 214 -6.88 -7.89 -0.52
N LEU A 215 -6.39 -7.10 0.44
CA LEU A 215 -4.98 -7.01 0.78
C LEU A 215 -4.54 -8.04 1.84
N GLU A 216 -5.49 -8.76 2.42
CA GLU A 216 -5.17 -9.88 3.30
C GLU A 216 -4.29 -10.87 2.57
N HIS A 217 -3.37 -11.52 2.87
CA HIS A 217 -2.54 -12.49 2.16
C HIS A 217 -1.68 -11.92 1.00
N ILE A 218 -1.60 -10.59 0.85
CA ILE A 218 -0.79 -9.94 -0.17
C ILE A 218 0.47 -9.35 0.48
N LEU A 219 1.61 -9.51 -0.17
CA LEU A 219 2.86 -8.91 0.26
C LEU A 219 3.01 -7.49 -0.29
N LEU A 220 2.57 -7.26 -1.53
CA LEU A 220 2.75 -5.98 -2.22
C LEU A 220 1.48 -5.60 -2.99
N CYS A 221 0.97 -4.40 -2.74
CA CYS A 221 -0.06 -3.77 -3.56
C CYS A 221 0.58 -2.63 -4.36
N VAL A 222 0.40 -2.66 -5.68
CA VAL A 222 0.93 -1.65 -6.61
C VAL A 222 -0.22 -0.86 -7.20
N ASP A 223 -0.14 0.46 -7.10
CA ASP A 223 -1.01 1.42 -7.80
C ASP A 223 -0.21 1.99 -8.98
N ASP A 224 -0.40 1.42 -10.18
CA ASP A 224 0.40 1.74 -11.37
C ASP A 224 0.05 3.11 -11.98
N ASP A 225 -1.14 3.61 -11.71
CA ASP A 225 -1.60 4.92 -12.17
C ASP A 225 -2.35 5.64 -11.05
N MET A 226 -1.58 6.00 -10.02
CA MET A 226 -2.14 6.70 -8.87
C MET A 226 -2.70 8.05 -9.28
N ARG A 227 -3.99 8.27 -9.02
CA ARG A 227 -4.64 9.55 -9.30
C ARG A 227 -4.03 10.67 -8.49
N MET A 228 -3.91 11.84 -9.12
CA MET A 228 -3.38 13.06 -8.49
C MET A 228 -4.36 13.69 -7.48
N GLU A 229 -5.58 13.14 -7.37
CA GLU A 229 -6.57 13.61 -6.39
C GLU A 229 -6.09 13.32 -4.96
N ALA A 230 -6.19 14.31 -4.10
CA ALA A 230 -5.84 14.16 -2.69
C ALA A 230 -6.77 13.16 -1.98
N LEU A 231 -6.20 12.29 -1.18
CA LEU A 231 -6.96 11.30 -0.41
C LEU A 231 -7.86 12.00 0.63
N ARG A 232 -9.14 11.66 0.61
CA ARG A 232 -10.12 12.18 1.61
C ARG A 232 -9.89 11.56 2.99
N GLN A 233 -9.47 10.32 3.06
CA GLN A 233 -9.24 9.58 4.29
C GLN A 233 -7.88 8.88 4.23
N THR A 234 -6.98 9.24 5.14
CA THR A 234 -5.64 8.65 5.23
C THR A 234 -5.53 7.60 6.33
N ASN A 235 -6.51 7.53 7.23
CA ASN A 235 -6.48 6.66 8.42
C ASN A 235 -6.20 5.21 8.03
N TYR A 236 -6.88 4.70 6.99
CA TYR A 236 -6.74 3.30 6.57
C TYR A 236 -5.39 3.04 5.91
N VAL A 237 -4.91 3.96 5.08
CA VAL A 237 -3.56 3.87 4.50
C VAL A 237 -2.51 3.84 5.61
N LYS A 238 -2.63 4.76 6.60
CA LYS A 238 -1.75 4.77 7.78
C LYS A 238 -1.81 3.47 8.56
N SER A 239 -3.02 2.95 8.80
CA SER A 239 -3.22 1.71 9.55
C SER A 239 -2.61 0.50 8.84
N ILE A 240 -2.78 0.37 7.52
CA ILE A 240 -2.17 -0.71 6.72
C ILE A 240 -0.66 -0.63 6.78
N VAL A 241 -0.09 0.54 6.53
CA VAL A 241 1.38 0.74 6.52
C VAL A 241 2.03 0.46 7.88
N THR A 242 1.27 0.62 8.98
CA THR A 242 1.78 0.39 10.35
C THR A 242 1.26 -0.89 11.00
N ALA A 243 0.46 -1.69 10.30
CA ALA A 243 -0.10 -2.91 10.86
C ALA A 243 1.00 -3.90 11.25
N GLN A 244 1.02 -4.32 12.51
CA GLN A 244 1.92 -5.35 13.03
C GLN A 244 1.17 -6.59 13.50
N GLY A 245 -0.07 -6.76 13.05
CA GLY A 245 -0.94 -7.83 13.47
C GLY A 245 -2.24 -7.87 12.67
N LYS A 246 -3.28 -8.37 13.30
CA LYS A 246 -4.61 -8.46 12.71
C LYS A 246 -5.27 -7.07 12.64
N MET A 247 -6.04 -6.88 11.58
CA MET A 247 -6.89 -5.71 11.38
C MET A 247 -8.34 -6.15 11.18
N ASP A 248 -9.27 -5.25 11.50
CA ASP A 248 -10.69 -5.45 11.17
C ASP A 248 -10.88 -5.31 9.65
N LEU A 249 -11.28 -6.41 9.01
CA LEU A 249 -11.51 -6.54 7.58
C LEU A 249 -12.95 -6.93 7.31
N GLU A 250 -13.49 -6.46 6.19
CA GLU A 250 -14.89 -6.73 5.83
C GLU A 250 -14.97 -7.20 4.37
N ARG A 251 -15.64 -8.35 4.16
CA ARG A 251 -15.98 -8.87 2.83
C ARG A 251 -17.43 -8.64 2.52
N LYS A 252 -17.75 -8.36 1.27
CA LYS A 252 -19.14 -8.12 0.83
C LYS A 252 -20.05 -9.30 1.25
N GLY A 253 -21.12 -8.99 1.97
CA GLY A 253 -22.11 -10.00 2.42
C GLY A 253 -21.66 -10.87 3.58
N LYS A 254 -20.54 -10.54 4.26
CA LYS A 254 -20.07 -11.23 5.46
C LYS A 254 -19.85 -10.23 6.60
N GLN A 255 -19.92 -10.70 7.84
CA GLN A 255 -19.53 -9.90 9.00
C GLN A 255 -18.02 -9.57 8.94
N SER A 256 -17.62 -8.48 9.59
CA SER A 256 -16.21 -8.15 9.76
C SER A 256 -15.49 -9.24 10.57
N TYR A 257 -14.21 -9.39 10.30
CA TYR A 257 -13.35 -10.38 10.94
C TYR A 257 -11.94 -9.84 11.13
N GLN A 258 -11.16 -10.46 12.00
CA GLN A 258 -9.78 -10.11 12.26
C GLN A 258 -8.86 -10.88 11.31
N GLY A 259 -8.29 -10.17 10.31
CA GLY A 259 -7.36 -10.74 9.34
C GLY A 259 -5.94 -10.18 9.47
N TRP A 260 -4.93 -10.98 9.13
CA TRP A 260 -3.53 -10.56 9.14
C TRP A 260 -3.23 -9.58 8.01
N MET A 261 -2.72 -8.40 8.34
CA MET A 261 -2.38 -7.36 7.35
C MET A 261 -0.87 -7.16 7.28
N CYS A 262 -0.30 -7.56 6.14
CA CYS A 262 1.14 -7.47 5.88
C CYS A 262 1.46 -6.76 4.56
N ALA A 263 0.46 -6.24 3.86
CA ALA A 263 0.64 -5.60 2.57
C ALA A 263 1.47 -4.32 2.66
N ARG A 264 2.45 -4.15 1.76
CA ARG A 264 3.12 -2.88 1.50
C ARG A 264 2.47 -2.20 0.31
N LEU A 265 2.53 -0.88 0.28
CA LEU A 265 1.89 -0.06 -0.75
C LEU A 265 2.98 0.64 -1.58
N LEU A 266 3.00 0.37 -2.87
CA LEU A 266 3.83 1.07 -3.85
C LEU A 266 2.92 1.78 -4.83
N ALA A 267 3.19 3.04 -5.12
CA ALA A 267 2.47 3.80 -6.13
C ALA A 267 3.42 4.38 -7.19
N PHE A 268 3.01 4.32 -8.44
CA PHE A 268 3.58 5.10 -9.52
C PHE A 268 2.65 6.28 -9.80
N SER A 269 3.20 7.47 -9.89
CA SER A 269 2.41 8.69 -10.04
C SER A 269 3.08 9.71 -10.95
N ASN A 270 2.27 10.56 -11.57
CA ASN A 270 2.73 11.76 -12.24
C ASN A 270 2.58 13.01 -11.34
N GLY A 271 2.28 12.82 -10.08
CA GLY A 271 2.16 13.87 -9.07
C GLY A 271 2.36 13.32 -7.66
N ASP A 272 2.08 14.15 -6.66
CA ASP A 272 2.30 13.84 -5.26
C ASP A 272 1.08 13.18 -4.62
N LEU A 273 1.30 12.22 -3.74
CA LEU A 273 0.26 11.63 -2.91
C LEU A 273 -0.07 12.60 -1.76
N GLN A 274 -1.12 13.35 -1.95
CA GLN A 274 -1.58 14.35 -1.00
C GLN A 274 -2.75 13.83 -0.17
N ALA A 275 -2.99 14.46 0.98
CA ALA A 275 -4.14 14.21 1.84
C ALA A 275 -5.00 15.46 1.91
N LEU A 276 -6.29 15.36 1.57
CA LEU A 276 -7.19 16.49 1.52
C LEU A 276 -7.40 17.14 2.90
N PHE A 277 -7.46 16.32 3.95
CA PHE A 277 -7.77 16.77 5.32
C PHE A 277 -6.72 16.39 6.36
N ASP A 278 -5.78 15.51 6.05
CA ASP A 278 -4.75 15.06 6.98
C ASP A 278 -3.42 15.77 6.68
N ARG A 279 -3.13 16.77 7.45
CA ARG A 279 -1.87 17.54 7.39
C ARG A 279 -0.91 17.16 8.52
N SER A 280 -1.23 16.07 9.24
CA SER A 280 -0.35 15.59 10.29
C SER A 280 0.93 15.00 9.69
N ASP A 281 2.03 15.16 10.40
CA ASP A 281 3.30 14.50 10.10
C ASP A 281 3.15 12.98 9.94
N GLY A 282 2.11 12.42 10.59
CA GLY A 282 1.82 11.00 10.62
C GLY A 282 1.59 10.35 9.26
N PHE A 283 1.06 11.05 8.27
CA PHE A 283 0.87 10.54 6.91
C PHE A 283 2.15 10.69 6.07
N TYR A 284 2.74 11.88 6.06
CA TYR A 284 3.90 12.18 5.20
C TYR A 284 5.17 11.44 5.62
N ARG A 285 5.46 11.34 6.92
CA ARG A 285 6.63 10.59 7.40
C ARG A 285 6.64 9.10 7.05
N ARG A 286 5.48 8.55 6.63
CA ARG A 286 5.36 7.16 6.19
C ARG A 286 5.63 6.98 4.70
N GLN A 287 5.84 8.04 3.96
CA GLN A 287 6.13 8.00 2.54
C GLN A 287 7.64 8.05 2.28
N LEU A 288 8.10 7.17 1.41
CA LEU A 288 9.38 7.27 0.71
C LEU A 288 9.06 7.76 -0.69
N VAL A 289 9.48 8.98 -1.02
CA VAL A 289 9.13 9.61 -2.30
C VAL A 289 10.37 9.71 -3.16
N LEU A 290 10.44 8.85 -4.18
CA LEU A 290 11.49 8.87 -5.18
C LEU A 290 11.00 9.63 -6.41
N THR A 291 11.89 10.43 -7.02
CA THR A 291 11.60 11.15 -8.26
C THR A 291 12.44 10.55 -9.39
N THR A 292 11.80 10.26 -10.51
CA THR A 292 12.51 9.79 -11.71
C THR A 292 13.35 10.90 -12.31
N LYS A 293 14.41 10.52 -13.01
CA LYS A 293 15.12 11.41 -13.94
C LYS A 293 14.19 11.78 -15.10
N GLU A 294 14.44 12.91 -15.71
CA GLU A 294 13.77 13.27 -16.95
C GLU A 294 14.14 12.26 -18.07
N LYS A 295 13.13 11.94 -18.88
CA LYS A 295 13.37 11.04 -20.03
C LYS A 295 14.27 11.75 -21.05
N PRO A 296 15.45 11.17 -21.40
CA PRO A 296 16.26 11.71 -22.50
C PRO A 296 15.47 11.80 -23.81
N ALA A 297 15.64 12.90 -24.55
CA ALA A 297 14.90 13.14 -25.79
C ALA A 297 15.19 12.10 -26.89
N ASP A 298 16.37 11.52 -26.86
CA ASP A 298 16.89 10.51 -27.80
C ASP A 298 16.66 9.07 -27.33
N ARG A 299 15.96 8.84 -26.21
CA ARG A 299 15.71 7.51 -25.68
C ARG A 299 14.89 6.66 -26.65
N VAL A 300 15.48 5.58 -27.12
CA VAL A 300 14.78 4.54 -27.87
C VAL A 300 13.99 3.66 -26.91
N ASN A 301 12.69 3.50 -27.18
CA ASN A 301 11.85 2.61 -26.39
C ASN A 301 12.13 1.16 -26.80
N ASP A 302 12.49 0.31 -25.83
CA ASP A 302 12.59 -1.14 -26.01
C ASP A 302 11.28 -1.79 -25.55
N PRO A 303 10.44 -2.32 -26.46
CA PRO A 303 9.17 -2.94 -26.09
C PRO A 303 9.35 -4.23 -25.26
N ASP A 304 10.49 -4.90 -25.40
CA ASP A 304 10.80 -6.15 -24.72
C ASP A 304 11.60 -5.94 -23.42
N LEU A 305 11.78 -4.71 -22.97
CA LEU A 305 12.63 -4.40 -21.81
C LEU A 305 12.19 -5.13 -20.56
N ALA A 306 10.87 -5.20 -20.30
CA ALA A 306 10.34 -5.93 -19.14
C ALA A 306 10.69 -7.42 -19.21
N GLU A 307 10.49 -8.06 -20.36
CA GLU A 307 10.80 -9.49 -20.53
C GLU A 307 12.30 -9.78 -20.38
N LYS A 308 13.13 -8.90 -20.93
CA LYS A 308 14.59 -9.00 -20.77
C LYS A 308 15.04 -8.83 -19.33
N MET A 309 14.37 -7.98 -18.53
CA MET A 309 14.64 -7.84 -17.09
C MET A 309 14.09 -9.04 -16.30
N LYS A 310 12.90 -9.55 -16.63
CA LYS A 310 12.33 -10.75 -16.01
C LYS A 310 13.22 -11.97 -16.18
N ALA A 311 13.97 -12.08 -17.27
CA ALA A 311 14.96 -13.15 -17.46
C ALA A 311 16.12 -13.10 -16.43
N GLU A 312 16.32 -11.97 -15.74
CA GLU A 312 17.31 -11.78 -14.67
C GLU A 312 16.70 -11.92 -13.27
N ILE A 313 15.51 -12.53 -13.13
CA ILE A 313 14.70 -12.46 -11.90
C ILE A 313 15.40 -13.03 -10.66
N GLU A 314 16.22 -14.08 -10.80
CA GLU A 314 17.00 -14.65 -9.70
C GLU A 314 18.06 -13.64 -9.19
N GLY A 315 18.74 -12.96 -10.10
CA GLY A 315 19.69 -11.89 -9.77
C GLY A 315 18.99 -10.69 -9.14
N ILE A 316 17.80 -10.31 -9.64
CA ILE A 316 16.97 -9.24 -9.06
C ILE A 316 16.52 -9.62 -7.65
N PHE A 317 16.15 -10.89 -7.41
CA PHE A 317 15.83 -11.36 -6.08
C PHE A 317 17.03 -11.21 -5.13
N LEU A 318 18.22 -11.65 -5.53
CA LEU A 318 19.43 -11.50 -4.71
C LEU A 318 19.76 -10.04 -4.42
N TRP A 319 19.60 -9.17 -5.41
CA TRP A 319 19.76 -7.72 -5.25
C TRP A 319 18.77 -7.17 -4.22
N ALA A 320 17.48 -7.54 -4.30
CA ALA A 320 16.47 -7.14 -3.34
C ALA A 320 16.72 -7.71 -1.95
N PHE A 321 17.15 -8.98 -1.86
CA PHE A 321 17.49 -9.63 -0.59
C PHE A 321 18.67 -8.94 0.13
N ALA A 322 19.70 -8.53 -0.60
CA ALA A 322 20.78 -7.72 -0.03
C ALA A 322 20.26 -6.38 0.56
N GLY A 323 19.28 -5.77 -0.10
CA GLY A 323 18.59 -4.59 0.44
C GLY A 323 17.81 -4.90 1.73
N LEU A 324 17.12 -6.04 1.79
CA LEU A 324 16.44 -6.49 3.01
C LEU A 324 17.42 -6.72 4.16
N GLN A 325 18.53 -7.40 3.91
CA GLN A 325 19.55 -7.66 4.93
C GLN A 325 20.11 -6.36 5.50
N ARG A 326 20.40 -5.37 4.65
CA ARG A 326 20.83 -4.03 5.07
C ARG A 326 19.77 -3.34 5.92
N LEU A 327 18.51 -3.38 5.50
CA LEU A 327 17.39 -2.80 6.23
C LEU A 327 17.18 -3.44 7.60
N VAL A 328 17.26 -4.77 7.69
CA VAL A 328 17.15 -5.52 8.96
C VAL A 328 18.30 -5.15 9.90
N THR A 329 19.54 -5.11 9.39
CA THR A 329 20.72 -4.69 10.15
C THR A 329 20.56 -3.27 10.67
N ASN A 330 19.89 -2.39 9.92
CA ASN A 330 19.59 -1.01 10.31
C ASN A 330 18.27 -0.87 11.10
N ASN A 331 17.78 -1.95 11.73
CA ASN A 331 16.56 -1.96 12.52
C ASN A 331 15.33 -1.36 11.77
N PHE A 332 15.16 -1.72 10.52
CA PHE A 332 14.09 -1.25 9.62
C PHE A 332 14.07 0.27 9.41
N LYS A 333 15.18 0.94 9.58
CA LYS A 333 15.37 2.34 9.19
C LYS A 333 15.92 2.38 7.76
N PHE A 334 15.12 2.90 6.85
CA PHE A 334 15.49 3.03 5.44
C PHE A 334 16.64 4.01 5.23
N THR A 335 17.49 3.69 4.27
CA THR A 335 18.45 4.63 3.69
C THR A 335 17.67 5.67 2.90
N GLU A 336 17.53 6.88 3.44
CA GLU A 336 16.89 7.99 2.74
C GLU A 336 17.95 8.96 2.24
N SER A 337 17.99 9.21 0.93
CA SER A 337 18.81 10.26 0.33
C SER A 337 18.37 11.64 0.83
N GLN A 338 19.19 12.66 0.60
CA GLN A 338 18.77 14.04 0.86
C GLN A 338 17.57 14.40 -0.02
N ARG A 339 17.59 14.00 -1.29
CA ARG A 339 16.48 14.19 -2.25
C ARG A 339 15.17 13.54 -1.76
N THR A 340 15.20 12.29 -1.30
CA THR A 340 14.02 11.61 -0.75
C THR A 340 13.40 12.39 0.42
N ARG A 341 14.25 12.96 1.30
CA ARG A 341 13.79 13.79 2.42
C ARG A 341 13.22 15.13 1.94
N GLU A 342 13.90 15.79 1.00
CA GLU A 342 13.45 17.05 0.40
C GLU A 342 12.12 16.89 -0.33
N ASN A 343 11.95 15.82 -1.13
CA ASN A 343 10.69 15.50 -1.79
C ASN A 343 9.53 15.39 -0.79
N ARG A 344 9.75 14.66 0.31
CA ARG A 344 8.73 14.51 1.37
C ARG A 344 8.39 15.85 2.03
N GLU A 345 9.39 16.67 2.35
CA GLU A 345 9.16 17.98 2.96
C GLU A 345 8.50 18.96 1.98
N ALA A 346 8.81 18.87 0.68
CA ALA A 346 8.13 19.65 -0.35
C ALA A 346 6.63 19.30 -0.42
N ILE A 347 6.28 18.01 -0.51
CA ILE A 347 4.88 17.56 -0.51
C ILE A 347 4.14 18.03 0.75
N LYS A 348 4.79 17.94 1.91
CA LYS A 348 4.22 18.38 3.18
C LYS A 348 4.00 19.90 3.19
N ARG A 349 4.91 20.67 2.59
CA ARG A 349 4.80 22.13 2.44
C ARG A 349 3.68 22.48 1.50
N ASP A 350 3.66 21.91 0.30
CA ASP A 350 2.67 22.17 -0.74
C ASP A 350 1.23 21.83 -0.29
N ASN A 351 1.12 20.84 0.60
CA ASN A 351 -0.17 20.48 1.19
C ASN A 351 -0.54 21.32 2.43
N ASN A 352 0.33 22.20 2.87
CA ASN A 352 0.10 23.11 3.99
C ASN A 352 0.23 24.58 3.54
N ASN A 353 -0.80 25.07 2.86
CA ASN A 353 -0.87 26.43 2.35
C ASN A 353 -0.79 27.54 3.44
N VAL A 354 -0.70 27.17 4.72
CA VAL A 354 -0.43 28.12 5.82
C VAL A 354 0.99 28.66 5.74
N PHE A 355 1.96 27.88 5.26
CA PHE A 355 3.33 28.37 5.08
C PHE A 355 3.42 29.36 3.92
N ASP A 356 2.74 29.06 2.80
CA ASP A 356 2.68 29.96 1.66
C ASP A 356 1.97 31.26 2.03
N PHE A 357 0.92 31.15 2.86
CA PHE A 357 0.24 32.32 3.43
C PHE A 357 1.18 33.15 4.31
N LEU A 358 2.00 32.52 5.17
CA LEU A 358 2.97 33.22 6.02
C LEU A 358 4.06 33.95 5.20
N GLU A 359 4.32 33.50 3.99
CA GLU A 359 5.29 34.08 3.06
C GLU A 359 4.63 35.06 2.06
N SER A 360 3.30 35.30 2.18
CA SER A 360 2.54 36.16 1.29
C SER A 360 2.57 37.64 1.74
N GLU A 361 3.61 38.36 1.35
CA GLU A 361 3.86 39.78 1.78
C GLU A 361 2.72 40.75 1.48
N GLY A 362 1.87 40.45 0.51
CA GLY A 362 0.71 41.27 0.17
C GLY A 362 -0.47 41.16 1.14
N TYR A 363 -0.51 40.10 1.98
CA TYR A 363 -1.62 39.81 2.90
C TYR A 363 -1.22 39.96 4.36
N ILE A 364 -0.04 39.43 4.70
CA ILE A 364 0.57 39.58 6.02
C ILE A 364 2.05 39.92 5.86
N ARG A 365 2.64 40.43 6.95
CA ARG A 365 4.08 40.64 7.03
C ARG A 365 4.59 40.14 8.37
N LEU A 366 5.72 39.42 8.38
CA LEU A 366 6.37 39.04 9.60
C LEU A 366 7.13 40.25 10.18
N LYS A 367 6.75 40.68 11.40
CA LYS A 367 7.29 41.88 12.06
C LYS A 367 7.21 41.71 13.56
N ALA A 368 8.36 41.71 14.25
CA ALA A 368 8.49 41.33 15.65
C ALA A 368 7.53 42.11 16.61
N ASP A 369 7.32 43.38 16.35
CA ASP A 369 6.52 44.24 17.23
C ASP A 369 5.01 44.30 16.85
N ALA A 370 4.62 43.53 15.83
CA ALA A 370 3.24 43.48 15.38
C ALA A 370 2.48 42.33 16.04
N SER A 371 1.17 42.46 16.04
CA SER A 371 0.28 41.40 16.53
C SER A 371 -1.02 41.36 15.77
N ILE A 372 -1.63 40.17 15.69
CA ILE A 372 -2.89 39.94 15.02
C ILE A 372 -3.76 38.97 15.85
N SER A 373 -5.08 39.24 15.90
CA SER A 373 -5.98 38.27 16.53
C SER A 373 -6.09 36.99 15.72
N SER A 374 -6.29 35.84 16.37
CA SER A 374 -6.50 34.56 15.67
C SER A 374 -7.70 34.58 14.71
N LYS A 375 -8.68 35.44 14.97
CA LYS A 375 -9.82 35.62 14.09
C LYS A 375 -9.40 36.38 12.82
N ASP A 376 -8.78 37.53 13.00
CA ASP A 376 -8.42 38.39 11.86
C ASP A 376 -7.36 37.70 10.97
N CYS A 377 -6.42 37.00 11.58
CA CYS A 377 -5.44 36.19 10.85
C CYS A 377 -6.12 35.14 10.00
N TYR A 378 -7.14 34.46 10.54
CA TYR A 378 -7.89 33.43 9.81
C TYR A 378 -8.76 34.05 8.69
N ASP A 379 -9.35 35.21 8.92
CA ASP A 379 -10.17 35.89 7.92
C ASP A 379 -9.31 36.37 6.72
N ILE A 380 -8.10 36.88 6.98
CA ILE A 380 -7.11 37.21 5.93
C ILE A 380 -6.63 35.93 5.20
N TYR A 381 -6.39 34.87 5.92
CA TYR A 381 -6.00 33.59 5.32
C TYR A 381 -7.11 33.06 4.38
N ARG A 382 -8.36 33.13 4.76
CA ARG A 382 -9.47 32.74 3.89
C ARG A 382 -9.53 33.57 2.62
N MET A 383 -9.38 34.90 2.72
CA MET A 383 -9.33 35.81 1.58
C MET A 383 -8.17 35.43 0.66
N TRP A 384 -6.97 35.21 1.19
CA TRP A 384 -5.81 34.78 0.43
C TRP A 384 -6.07 33.44 -0.30
N CYS A 385 -6.68 32.47 0.37
CA CYS A 385 -7.05 31.22 -0.26
C CYS A 385 -8.04 31.39 -1.41
N GLU A 386 -9.05 32.24 -1.24
CA GLU A 386 -10.07 32.49 -2.25
C GLU A 386 -9.46 33.17 -3.49
N GLU A 387 -8.65 34.17 -3.31
CA GLU A 387 -8.00 34.93 -4.41
C GLU A 387 -6.95 34.05 -5.16
N ASN A 388 -6.35 33.07 -4.48
CA ASN A 388 -5.39 32.11 -5.10
C ASN A 388 -6.05 30.81 -5.52
N SER A 389 -7.38 30.70 -5.54
CA SER A 389 -8.13 29.48 -5.91
C SER A 389 -7.76 28.26 -5.05
N LEU A 390 -7.39 28.48 -3.79
CA LEU A 390 -7.03 27.45 -2.82
C LEU A 390 -8.19 27.13 -1.88
N THR A 391 -8.26 25.91 -1.39
CA THR A 391 -9.23 25.54 -0.36
C THR A 391 -8.72 25.93 1.03
N ALA A 392 -9.42 26.83 1.71
CA ALA A 392 -9.07 27.24 3.06
C ALA A 392 -9.27 26.12 4.09
N LEU A 393 -8.34 26.03 5.05
CA LEU A 393 -8.48 25.15 6.23
C LEU A 393 -9.68 25.59 7.08
N LYS A 394 -10.24 24.64 7.83
CA LYS A 394 -11.11 25.00 8.95
C LYS A 394 -10.31 25.78 9.99
N ARG A 395 -10.97 26.73 10.66
CA ARG A 395 -10.34 27.66 11.62
C ARG A 395 -9.45 26.97 12.66
N ARG A 396 -9.90 25.84 13.22
CA ARG A 396 -9.11 25.06 14.19
C ARG A 396 -7.83 24.51 13.58
N SER A 397 -7.93 23.88 12.41
CA SER A 397 -6.77 23.28 11.70
C SER A 397 -5.77 24.35 11.24
N PHE A 398 -6.25 25.53 10.84
CA PHE A 398 -5.39 26.68 10.54
C PHE A 398 -4.64 27.14 11.80
N SER A 399 -5.36 27.33 12.91
CA SER A 399 -4.76 27.75 14.17
C SER A 399 -3.71 26.76 14.66
N ASP A 400 -4.02 25.43 14.63
CA ASP A 400 -3.08 24.38 15.02
C ASP A 400 -1.81 24.38 14.14
N ALA A 401 -1.98 24.57 12.82
CA ALA A 401 -0.86 24.64 11.87
C ALA A 401 0.00 25.90 12.11
N LEU A 402 -0.62 27.03 12.39
CA LEU A 402 0.09 28.28 12.65
C LEU A 402 0.84 28.23 14.00
N VAL A 403 0.24 27.64 15.04
CA VAL A 403 0.91 27.38 16.32
C VAL A 403 2.14 26.48 16.14
N ALA A 404 2.01 25.41 15.33
CA ALA A 404 3.15 24.54 15.01
C ALA A 404 4.26 25.26 14.22
N ALA A 405 3.92 26.31 13.47
CA ALA A 405 4.86 27.13 12.71
C ALA A 405 5.58 28.19 13.55
N CYS A 406 5.09 28.51 14.75
CA CYS A 406 5.58 29.63 15.57
C CYS A 406 7.10 29.58 15.78
N GLY A 407 7.66 28.42 16.11
CA GLY A 407 9.11 28.29 16.33
C GLY A 407 9.97 28.55 15.08
N LYS A 408 9.46 28.22 13.89
CA LYS A 408 10.15 28.42 12.62
C LYS A 408 10.18 29.89 12.18
N TYR A 409 9.09 30.60 12.45
CA TYR A 409 8.89 31.97 11.97
C TYR A 409 9.07 33.03 13.09
N ASN A 410 9.58 32.64 14.26
CA ASN A 410 9.74 33.48 15.45
C ASN A 410 8.42 34.19 15.85
N LEU A 411 7.32 33.43 15.83
CA LEU A 411 6.00 33.88 16.25
C LEU A 411 5.71 33.40 17.67
N GLU A 412 4.86 34.13 18.39
CA GLU A 412 4.35 33.70 19.68
C GLU A 412 2.82 33.66 19.68
N HIS A 413 2.24 32.53 20.09
CA HIS A 413 0.80 32.39 20.27
C HIS A 413 0.43 32.70 21.72
N CYS A 414 -0.30 33.77 21.94
CA CYS A 414 -0.65 34.28 23.28
C CYS A 414 -2.09 34.81 23.36
N ASN A 415 -2.59 34.99 24.57
CA ASN A 415 -3.92 35.54 24.85
C ASN A 415 -3.89 37.01 25.26
N THR A 416 -2.80 37.71 25.00
CA THR A 416 -2.59 39.11 25.38
C THR A 416 -2.89 40.12 24.28
N ILE A 417 -3.33 39.63 23.10
CA ILE A 417 -3.61 40.43 21.95
C ILE A 417 -4.92 41.23 22.19
N THR A 418 -4.89 42.53 21.89
CA THR A 418 -6.08 43.39 21.99
C THR A 418 -6.70 43.50 20.60
N ASN A 419 -7.96 43.11 20.45
CA ASN A 419 -8.70 43.28 19.20
C ASN A 419 -9.19 44.72 18.98
N SER A 420 -9.77 44.99 17.82
CA SER A 420 -10.32 46.31 17.47
C SER A 420 -11.40 46.84 18.44
N ALA A 421 -12.02 45.97 19.23
CA ALA A 421 -13.01 46.30 20.25
C ALA A 421 -12.41 46.49 21.67
N GLY A 422 -11.07 46.53 21.80
CA GLY A 422 -10.37 46.70 23.07
C GLY A 422 -10.42 45.49 24.00
N ARG A 423 -10.81 44.28 23.51
CA ARG A 423 -10.90 43.05 24.30
C ARG A 423 -9.65 42.19 24.11
N ARG A 424 -9.17 41.59 25.19
CA ARG A 424 -8.09 40.59 25.13
C ARG A 424 -8.62 39.33 24.45
N VAL A 425 -7.86 38.84 23.47
CA VAL A 425 -8.20 37.65 22.66
C VAL A 425 -6.93 36.87 22.39
N TRP A 426 -7.10 35.60 22.04
CA TRP A 426 -6.01 34.77 21.51
C TRP A 426 -5.57 35.29 20.14
N GLY A 427 -4.27 35.33 19.90
CA GLY A 427 -3.68 35.75 18.65
C GLY A 427 -2.18 35.43 18.56
N PHE A 428 -1.54 36.07 17.59
CA PHE A 428 -0.12 35.83 17.29
C PHE A 428 0.66 37.13 17.36
N MET A 429 1.73 37.16 18.13
CA MET A 429 2.78 38.16 18.06
C MET A 429 3.70 37.83 16.89
N GLY A 430 4.27 38.84 16.24
CA GLY A 430 5.16 38.71 15.10
C GLY A 430 4.50 38.73 13.73
N ILE A 431 3.17 39.02 13.65
CA ILE A 431 2.44 39.11 12.39
C ILE A 431 1.73 40.50 12.30
N GLU A 432 2.00 41.21 11.22
CA GLU A 432 1.30 42.45 10.83
C GLU A 432 0.29 42.11 9.71
N ALA A 433 -0.97 42.55 9.86
CA ALA A 433 -1.95 42.48 8.81
C ALA A 433 -1.65 43.55 7.75
N VAL A 434 -1.45 43.17 6.49
CA VAL A 434 -1.28 44.08 5.35
C VAL A 434 -2.60 44.24 4.60
N ALA A 435 -3.23 43.12 4.25
CA ALA A 435 -4.53 43.10 3.65
C ALA A 435 -5.62 43.21 4.72
N ARG A 436 -6.71 43.93 4.40
CA ARG A 436 -7.90 43.95 5.23
C ARG A 436 -9.00 43.18 4.50
N PRO A 437 -9.59 42.15 5.11
CA PRO A 437 -10.78 41.53 4.56
C PRO A 437 -11.83 42.65 4.35
N HIS A 438 -12.46 42.69 3.18
CA HIS A 438 -13.62 43.51 2.99
C HIS A 438 -14.66 43.08 4.02
N ILE A 439 -14.80 43.84 5.08
CA ILE A 439 -15.87 43.68 6.06
C ILE A 439 -17.14 44.12 5.30
N ASN A 440 -17.76 43.19 4.57
CA ASN A 440 -19.16 43.33 4.30
C ASN A 440 -19.82 43.30 5.68
N GLU A 441 -20.31 44.44 6.15
CA GLU A 441 -21.15 44.56 7.34
C GLU A 441 -22.43 43.77 7.11
N PHE A 442 -22.33 42.44 7.24
CA PHE A 442 -23.48 41.58 7.26
C PHE A 442 -24.01 41.50 8.68
N THR A 443 -24.74 42.48 9.08
CA THR A 443 -25.71 42.41 10.16
C THR A 443 -27.00 41.84 9.58
N ASP A 444 -27.39 40.68 10.09
CA ASP A 444 -28.70 40.04 9.94
C ASP A 444 -29.02 39.37 8.59
N ALA A 445 -29.20 38.04 8.63
CA ALA A 445 -29.47 37.18 7.48
C ALA A 445 -30.86 37.34 6.83
N SER A 446 -31.70 38.26 7.38
CA SER A 446 -33.06 38.49 6.91
C SER A 446 -33.21 39.61 5.88
N GLN A 447 -32.15 40.38 5.57
CA GLN A 447 -32.23 41.49 4.64
C GLN A 447 -31.05 41.54 3.68
N ARG A 448 -31.10 40.75 2.60
CA ARG A 448 -30.13 40.97 1.52
C ARG A 448 -30.43 40.37 0.19
N THR A 449 -30.54 41.22 -0.73
CA THR A 449 -30.10 41.15 -2.12
C THR A 449 -28.88 42.06 -2.26
N TYR A 450 -27.65 41.49 -2.46
CA TYR A 450 -26.49 42.25 -2.92
C TYR A 450 -26.58 42.36 -4.43
N VAL A 451 -26.62 43.60 -4.95
CA VAL A 451 -26.42 43.92 -6.37
C VAL A 451 -25.15 44.75 -6.44
N PRO A 452 -24.06 44.24 -7.13
CA PRO A 452 -22.87 45.04 -7.36
C PRO A 452 -23.20 46.36 -8.02
N GLU A 453 -22.48 47.46 -7.67
CA GLU A 453 -22.72 48.80 -8.23
C GLU A 453 -22.60 48.84 -9.77
N ASP A 454 -21.78 47.98 -10.35
CA ASP A 454 -21.53 47.89 -11.80
C ASP A 454 -22.68 47.22 -12.58
N TRP A 455 -23.80 46.83 -11.93
CA TRP A 455 -24.99 46.22 -12.52
C TRP A 455 -26.24 47.11 -12.39
N ARG A 456 -26.04 48.40 -12.13
CA ARG A 456 -27.10 49.37 -12.01
C ARG A 456 -27.11 50.31 -13.20
N ASP A 457 -27.26 49.76 -14.41
CA ASP A 457 -27.70 50.49 -15.60
C ASP A 457 -28.69 49.63 -16.39
#